data_d83630c74acd43a80c4d5c41b693189d
#
_entry.id   d83630c74acd43a80c4d5c41b693189d
#
_cell.length_a   1.000
_cell.length_b   1.000
_cell.length_c   1.000
_cell.angle_alpha   90.00
_cell.angle_beta   90.00
_cell.angle_gamma   90.00
#
_symmetry.space_group_name_H-M   'P 1'
#
loop_
_entity.id
_entity.type
_entity.pdbx_description
1 polymer ?
#
loop_
_entity_poly.entity_id
_entity_poly.type
_entity_poly.pdbx_seq_one_letter_code
_entity_poly.pdbx_strand_id
1 'polypeptide(L)'
;MTLRDLDEEDISDDLAWNLVFSFKKDDNKNGDAIIVLGCKNMPILEDRVKYAAKLYKEQRANTLLLSGGGIYKDRLETDIMLDLALKYGVDFNNILLEKESTNTKENLVNCYKLLKEVFTSSDIKRLLIVSSDFHMKRCELTVEKVLPNRVEYSYCCNSSFSKDNQDNEELRIDRKVNNEAKRLIKYAKLNYINNCEVKRWR
;
A
#
# COMPACT_ATOMS: atom_id res chain seq x y z
N MET A 1 1.58 -12.68 22.16
CA MET A 1 1.69 -11.20 22.26
C MET A 1 1.22 -10.60 20.95
N THR A 2 0.44 -9.55 21.00
CA THR A 2 -0.14 -8.87 19.84
C THR A 2 0.44 -7.47 19.69
N LEU A 3 0.13 -6.77 18.58
CA LEU A 3 0.56 -5.38 18.38
C LEU A 3 0.10 -4.46 19.53
N ARG A 4 -1.09 -4.68 20.08
CA ARG A 4 -1.64 -3.85 21.18
C ARG A 4 -0.88 -4.01 22.48
N ASP A 5 -0.19 -5.12 22.66
CA ASP A 5 0.57 -5.43 23.89
C ASP A 5 1.96 -4.78 23.90
N LEU A 6 2.38 -4.19 22.75
CA LEU A 6 3.68 -3.55 22.60
C LEU A 6 3.66 -2.09 23.05
N ASP A 7 4.78 -1.60 23.55
CA ASP A 7 5.02 -0.18 23.74
C ASP A 7 5.72 0.42 22.51
N GLU A 8 5.28 1.61 22.08
CA GLU A 8 5.84 2.30 20.93
C GLU A 8 7.28 2.76 21.17
N GLU A 9 7.66 2.98 22.45
CA GLU A 9 8.99 3.47 22.82
C GLU A 9 10.01 2.34 23.03
N ASP A 10 9.55 1.09 23.27
CA ASP A 10 10.39 -0.06 23.58
C ASP A 10 10.60 -1.00 22.40
N ILE A 11 10.57 -0.49 21.16
CA ILE A 11 10.76 -1.30 19.96
C ILE A 11 12.25 -1.34 19.58
N SER A 12 12.84 -2.54 19.59
CA SER A 12 14.16 -2.73 18.97
C SER A 12 14.09 -2.69 17.45
N ASP A 13 15.19 -2.36 16.79
CA ASP A 13 15.27 -2.34 15.32
C ASP A 13 14.88 -3.69 14.71
N ASP A 14 15.36 -4.81 15.25
CA ASP A 14 14.99 -6.15 14.81
C ASP A 14 13.49 -6.41 14.90
N LEU A 15 12.85 -5.97 16.00
CA LEU A 15 11.41 -6.11 16.15
C LEU A 15 10.66 -5.22 15.15
N ALA A 16 11.11 -4.00 14.93
CA ALA A 16 10.54 -3.09 13.94
C ALA A 16 10.61 -3.68 12.52
N TRP A 17 11.76 -4.21 12.12
CA TRP A 17 11.93 -4.90 10.84
C TRP A 17 10.98 -6.10 10.71
N ASN A 18 10.91 -6.95 11.73
CA ASN A 18 10.02 -8.11 11.74
C ASN A 18 8.55 -7.73 11.63
N LEU A 19 8.13 -6.67 12.32
CA LEU A 19 6.75 -6.19 12.25
C LEU A 19 6.39 -5.66 10.87
N VAL A 20 7.23 -4.78 10.33
CA VAL A 20 6.98 -4.05 9.10
C VAL A 20 6.97 -4.98 7.88
N PHE A 21 7.86 -5.96 7.84
CA PHE A 21 7.99 -6.88 6.69
C PHE A 21 7.27 -8.23 6.85
N SER A 22 6.42 -8.38 7.87
CA SER A 22 5.62 -9.59 8.12
C SER A 22 4.28 -9.63 7.36
N PHE A 23 4.15 -8.94 6.25
CA PHE A 23 2.94 -8.93 5.44
C PHE A 23 2.85 -10.15 4.51
N LYS A 24 1.63 -10.46 4.06
CA LYS A 24 1.37 -11.47 3.04
C LYS A 24 1.96 -11.00 1.71
N LYS A 25 2.75 -11.85 1.08
CA LYS A 25 3.35 -11.53 -0.22
C LYS A 25 2.35 -11.74 -1.36
N ASP A 26 2.65 -11.12 -2.50
CA ASP A 26 1.90 -11.31 -3.74
C ASP A 26 1.94 -12.81 -4.13
N ASP A 27 0.77 -13.37 -4.39
CA ASP A 27 0.58 -14.75 -4.84
C ASP A 27 0.63 -14.91 -6.36
N ASN A 28 0.96 -13.85 -7.09
CA ASN A 28 1.02 -13.76 -8.54
C ASN A 28 -0.29 -14.09 -9.29
N LYS A 29 -1.44 -14.05 -8.62
CA LYS A 29 -2.73 -14.27 -9.25
C LYS A 29 -3.28 -12.97 -9.85
N ASN A 30 -4.03 -13.10 -10.93
CA ASN A 30 -4.74 -11.97 -11.56
C ASN A 30 -5.89 -11.49 -10.68
N GLY A 31 -6.24 -10.23 -10.81
CA GLY A 31 -7.34 -9.59 -10.11
C GLY A 31 -8.21 -8.73 -11.02
N ASP A 32 -9.24 -8.14 -10.45
CA ASP A 32 -10.18 -7.29 -11.17
C ASP A 32 -9.65 -5.86 -11.34
N ALA A 33 -8.89 -5.37 -10.35
CA ALA A 33 -8.25 -4.05 -10.41
C ALA A 33 -6.95 -4.00 -9.61
N ILE A 34 -6.07 -3.04 -10.00
CA ILE A 34 -4.86 -2.66 -9.27
C ILE A 34 -5.13 -1.34 -8.57
N ILE A 35 -5.05 -1.29 -7.25
CA ILE A 35 -5.16 -0.07 -6.44
C ILE A 35 -3.76 0.40 -6.08
N VAL A 36 -3.42 1.64 -6.46
CA VAL A 36 -2.12 2.26 -6.15
C VAL A 36 -2.32 3.33 -5.09
N LEU A 37 -1.71 3.14 -3.94
CA LEU A 37 -1.80 4.09 -2.83
C LEU A 37 -0.79 5.22 -2.97
N GLY A 38 -1.26 6.45 -2.93
CA GLY A 38 -0.44 7.65 -2.98
C GLY A 38 0.51 7.82 -1.80
N CYS A 39 1.48 8.70 -1.93
CA CYS A 39 2.35 9.16 -0.84
C CYS A 39 3.03 10.48 -1.20
N LYS A 40 3.40 11.26 -0.18
CA LYS A 40 4.04 12.58 -0.35
C LYS A 40 5.51 12.54 -0.80
N ASN A 41 6.11 11.36 -0.93
CA ASN A 41 7.49 11.21 -1.38
C ASN A 41 7.51 10.85 -2.87
N MET A 42 7.95 11.76 -3.73
CA MET A 42 7.84 11.62 -5.19
C MET A 42 8.62 10.43 -5.76
N PRO A 43 9.88 10.17 -5.40
CA PRO A 43 10.56 8.94 -5.83
C PRO A 43 9.80 7.66 -5.49
N ILE A 44 9.28 7.56 -4.27
CA ILE A 44 8.49 6.41 -3.82
C ILE A 44 7.15 6.33 -4.59
N LEU A 45 6.52 7.46 -4.84
CA LEU A 45 5.28 7.53 -5.63
C LEU A 45 5.50 7.04 -7.06
N GLU A 46 6.58 7.50 -7.70
CA GLU A 46 6.95 7.07 -9.05
C GLU A 46 7.24 5.56 -9.10
N ASP A 47 7.96 5.02 -8.13
CA ASP A 47 8.23 3.57 -8.02
C ASP A 47 6.95 2.75 -7.90
N ARG A 48 5.98 3.20 -7.10
CA ARG A 48 4.66 2.54 -6.97
C ARG A 48 3.92 2.53 -8.29
N VAL A 49 3.82 3.68 -8.96
CA VAL A 49 3.11 3.79 -10.23
C VAL A 49 3.80 2.98 -11.32
N LYS A 50 5.14 3.03 -11.40
CA LYS A 50 5.93 2.24 -12.33
C LYS A 50 5.71 0.73 -12.14
N TYR A 51 5.69 0.28 -10.88
CA TYR A 51 5.44 -1.13 -10.58
C TYR A 51 3.99 -1.54 -10.92
N ALA A 52 3.01 -0.70 -10.62
CA ALA A 52 1.62 -0.95 -11.00
C ALA A 52 1.43 -0.98 -12.52
N ALA A 53 2.09 -0.09 -13.27
CA ALA A 53 2.09 -0.11 -14.73
C ALA A 53 2.74 -1.39 -15.30
N LYS A 54 3.76 -1.94 -14.62
CA LYS A 54 4.32 -3.25 -14.96
C LYS A 54 3.27 -4.36 -14.78
N LEU A 55 2.59 -4.42 -13.62
CA LEU A 55 1.53 -5.40 -13.37
C LEU A 55 0.39 -5.30 -14.40
N TYR A 56 0.00 -4.09 -14.76
CA TYR A 56 -0.99 -3.83 -15.81
C TYR A 56 -0.54 -4.41 -17.17
N LYS A 57 0.70 -4.16 -17.59
CA LYS A 57 1.27 -4.70 -18.83
C LYS A 57 1.40 -6.23 -18.83
N GLU A 58 1.63 -6.81 -17.68
CA GLU A 58 1.64 -8.26 -17.44
C GLU A 58 0.21 -8.86 -17.38
N GLN A 59 -0.81 -8.03 -17.64
CA GLN A 59 -2.23 -8.43 -17.62
C GLN A 59 -2.69 -9.01 -16.28
N ARG A 60 -2.08 -8.57 -15.19
CA ARG A 60 -2.48 -8.94 -13.84
C ARG A 60 -3.87 -8.39 -13.48
N ALA A 61 -4.23 -7.22 -14.01
CA ALA A 61 -5.58 -6.67 -14.06
C ALA A 61 -5.67 -5.61 -15.16
N ASN A 62 -6.88 -5.35 -15.66
CA ASN A 62 -7.12 -4.40 -16.75
C ASN A 62 -7.50 -3.00 -16.27
N THR A 63 -7.75 -2.81 -14.99
CA THR A 63 -8.11 -1.51 -14.39
C THR A 63 -7.05 -1.08 -13.40
N LEU A 64 -6.57 0.16 -13.54
CA LEU A 64 -5.66 0.81 -12.61
C LEU A 64 -6.40 1.92 -11.85
N LEU A 65 -6.47 1.85 -10.54
CA LEU A 65 -7.07 2.86 -9.70
C LEU A 65 -5.98 3.57 -8.88
N LEU A 66 -5.82 4.87 -9.13
CA LEU A 66 -4.85 5.74 -8.46
C LEU A 66 -5.57 6.48 -7.33
N SER A 67 -5.08 6.38 -6.10
CA SER A 67 -5.78 6.91 -4.93
C SER A 67 -4.90 7.77 -4.04
N GLY A 68 -5.40 8.96 -3.72
CA GLY A 68 -4.79 9.90 -2.78
C GLY A 68 -5.17 11.35 -3.06
N GLY A 69 -5.64 12.05 -2.04
CA GLY A 69 -6.00 13.48 -2.09
C GLY A 69 -4.89 14.42 -1.60
N GLY A 70 -3.68 13.91 -1.41
CA GLY A 70 -2.54 14.72 -0.97
C GLY A 70 -2.12 15.75 -2.01
N ILE A 71 -1.67 16.93 -1.55
CA ILE A 71 -1.14 17.99 -2.43
C ILE A 71 0.38 18.01 -2.32
N TYR A 72 1.04 18.06 -3.49
CA TYR A 72 2.48 18.24 -3.61
C TYR A 72 2.77 19.36 -4.63
N LYS A 73 3.41 20.45 -4.16
CA LYS A 73 3.72 21.62 -5.00
C LYS A 73 2.52 22.07 -5.86
N ASP A 74 1.40 22.32 -5.21
CA ASP A 74 0.15 22.81 -5.80
C ASP A 74 -0.56 21.85 -6.78
N ARG A 75 -0.14 20.59 -6.84
CA ARG A 75 -0.79 19.53 -7.62
C ARG A 75 -1.28 18.38 -6.72
N LEU A 76 -2.44 17.83 -7.06
CA LEU A 76 -2.89 16.58 -6.43
C LEU A 76 -1.92 15.44 -6.75
N GLU A 77 -1.64 14.59 -5.77
CA GLU A 77 -0.79 13.42 -5.98
C GLU A 77 -1.37 12.45 -7.02
N THR A 78 -2.70 12.31 -7.09
CA THR A 78 -3.38 11.50 -8.12
C THR A 78 -3.19 12.05 -9.53
N ASP A 79 -3.11 13.38 -9.74
CA ASP A 79 -2.83 13.95 -11.04
C ASP A 79 -1.38 13.68 -11.47
N ILE A 80 -0.45 13.70 -10.52
CA ILE A 80 0.94 13.30 -10.76
C ILE A 80 1.01 11.79 -11.07
N MET A 81 0.27 10.97 -10.33
CA MET A 81 0.21 9.52 -10.58
C MET A 81 -0.37 9.21 -11.96
N LEU A 82 -1.37 9.98 -12.41
CA LEU A 82 -1.94 9.85 -13.75
C LEU A 82 -0.89 10.10 -14.84
N ASP A 83 -0.16 11.23 -14.75
CA ASP A 83 0.91 11.54 -15.71
C ASP A 83 1.96 10.42 -15.76
N LEU A 84 2.34 9.89 -14.59
CA LEU A 84 3.28 8.79 -14.49
C LEU A 84 2.72 7.49 -15.10
N ALA A 85 1.46 7.15 -14.83
CA ALA A 85 0.83 5.95 -15.38
C ALA A 85 0.78 5.99 -16.92
N LEU A 86 0.41 7.15 -17.49
CA LEU A 86 0.42 7.39 -18.94
C LEU A 86 1.85 7.29 -19.49
N LYS A 87 2.83 7.93 -18.85
CA LYS A 87 4.26 7.84 -19.20
C LYS A 87 4.74 6.39 -19.23
N TYR A 88 4.27 5.56 -18.31
CA TYR A 88 4.61 4.13 -18.26
C TYR A 88 3.71 3.23 -19.12
N GLY A 89 2.84 3.81 -19.97
CA GLY A 89 2.09 3.12 -21.01
C GLY A 89 0.83 2.41 -20.52
N VAL A 90 0.19 2.91 -19.48
CA VAL A 90 -1.17 2.51 -19.11
C VAL A 90 -2.15 3.29 -19.97
N ASP A 91 -3.18 2.63 -20.53
CA ASP A 91 -4.22 3.29 -21.32
C ASP A 91 -5.09 4.16 -20.42
N PHE A 92 -5.32 5.42 -20.82
CA PHE A 92 -6.15 6.36 -20.10
C PHE A 92 -7.54 5.82 -19.77
N ASN A 93 -8.15 5.09 -20.70
CA ASN A 93 -9.48 4.50 -20.53
C ASN A 93 -9.55 3.42 -19.43
N ASN A 94 -8.40 2.91 -18.99
CA ASN A 94 -8.29 1.89 -17.95
C ASN A 94 -7.87 2.47 -16.60
N ILE A 95 -7.82 3.82 -16.47
CA ILE A 95 -7.40 4.50 -15.24
C ILE A 95 -8.61 5.11 -14.55
N LEU A 96 -8.75 4.82 -13.26
CA LEU A 96 -9.69 5.46 -12.34
C LEU A 96 -8.92 6.32 -11.35
N LEU A 97 -9.50 7.45 -10.93
CA LEU A 97 -8.90 8.37 -9.98
C LEU A 97 -9.78 8.53 -8.75
N GLU A 98 -9.21 8.34 -7.57
CA GLU A 98 -9.80 8.65 -6.28
C GLU A 98 -8.99 9.78 -5.63
N LYS A 99 -9.57 10.96 -5.47
CA LYS A 99 -8.88 12.23 -5.19
C LYS A 99 -9.13 12.80 -3.79
N GLU A 100 -9.93 12.15 -2.97
CA GLU A 100 -10.42 12.73 -1.70
C GLU A 100 -9.70 12.20 -0.46
N SER A 101 -9.08 11.04 -0.57
CA SER A 101 -8.52 10.32 0.58
C SER A 101 -7.30 11.01 1.16
N THR A 102 -7.27 11.13 2.48
CA THR A 102 -6.18 11.73 3.25
C THR A 102 -5.34 10.73 4.04
N ASN A 103 -5.79 9.48 4.11
CA ASN A 103 -5.13 8.39 4.84
C ASN A 103 -5.43 7.02 4.22
N THR A 104 -4.67 6.01 4.64
CA THR A 104 -4.74 4.64 4.08
C THR A 104 -6.13 4.01 4.18
N LYS A 105 -6.87 4.27 5.25
CA LYS A 105 -8.24 3.75 5.43
C LYS A 105 -9.18 4.35 4.40
N GLU A 106 -9.15 5.65 4.24
CA GLU A 106 -9.96 6.36 3.26
C GLU A 106 -9.62 5.92 1.84
N ASN A 107 -8.32 5.83 1.49
CA ASN A 107 -7.88 5.32 0.20
C ASN A 107 -8.57 3.98 -0.13
N LEU A 108 -8.47 3.01 0.77
CA LEU A 108 -9.01 1.67 0.53
C LEU A 108 -10.54 1.65 0.47
N VAL A 109 -11.22 2.35 1.38
CA VAL A 109 -12.69 2.40 1.42
C VAL A 109 -13.26 3.13 0.19
N ASN A 110 -12.69 4.27 -0.18
CA ASN A 110 -13.16 5.07 -1.31
C ASN A 110 -12.86 4.36 -2.63
N CYS A 111 -11.68 3.73 -2.77
CA CYS A 111 -11.36 2.89 -3.92
C CYS A 111 -12.36 1.76 -4.08
N TYR A 112 -12.68 1.05 -3.00
CA TYR A 112 -13.64 -0.06 -3.06
C TYR A 112 -15.04 0.41 -3.45
N LYS A 113 -15.49 1.57 -2.95
CA LYS A 113 -16.76 2.18 -3.35
C LYS A 113 -16.78 2.52 -4.84
N LEU A 114 -15.75 3.21 -5.33
CA LEU A 114 -15.61 3.56 -6.74
C LEU A 114 -15.60 2.34 -7.65
N LEU A 115 -14.86 1.29 -7.28
CA LEU A 115 -14.84 0.04 -8.04
C LEU A 115 -16.23 -0.63 -8.07
N LYS A 116 -16.98 -0.57 -6.99
CA LYS A 116 -18.35 -1.10 -6.95
C LYS A 116 -19.31 -0.34 -7.88
N GLU A 117 -19.10 0.93 -8.11
CA GLU A 117 -19.88 1.72 -9.05
C GLU A 117 -19.53 1.38 -10.51
N VAL A 118 -18.24 1.15 -10.79
CA VAL A 118 -17.74 0.83 -12.12
C VAL A 118 -18.04 -0.63 -12.51
N PHE A 119 -17.90 -1.56 -11.59
CA PHE A 119 -18.14 -3.00 -11.81
C PHE A 119 -19.58 -3.41 -11.44
N THR A 120 -20.59 -2.66 -11.88
CA THR A 120 -22.00 -2.78 -11.49
C THR A 120 -22.63 -4.16 -11.66
N SER A 121 -22.11 -5.01 -12.54
CA SER A 121 -22.70 -6.33 -12.86
C SER A 121 -21.83 -7.52 -12.45
N SER A 122 -20.62 -7.29 -11.98
CA SER A 122 -19.70 -8.36 -11.58
C SER A 122 -19.29 -8.22 -10.12
N ASP A 123 -19.28 -9.33 -9.39
CA ASP A 123 -18.69 -9.36 -8.06
C ASP A 123 -17.18 -9.17 -8.16
N ILE A 124 -16.65 -8.18 -7.45
CA ILE A 124 -15.22 -8.02 -7.26
C ILE A 124 -14.71 -9.24 -6.48
N LYS A 125 -13.82 -10.01 -7.10
CA LYS A 125 -13.27 -11.25 -6.55
C LYS A 125 -11.89 -11.05 -5.93
N ARG A 126 -11.04 -10.25 -6.61
CA ARG A 126 -9.66 -10.02 -6.17
C ARG A 126 -9.19 -8.61 -6.51
N LEU A 127 -8.51 -7.99 -5.56
CA LEU A 127 -7.86 -6.68 -5.74
C LEU A 127 -6.36 -6.79 -5.47
N LEU A 128 -5.56 -6.16 -6.34
CA LEU A 128 -4.12 -6.03 -6.17
C LEU A 128 -3.83 -4.68 -5.51
N ILE A 129 -3.24 -4.71 -4.33
CA ILE A 129 -2.89 -3.49 -3.57
C ILE A 129 -1.43 -3.18 -3.79
N VAL A 130 -1.13 -2.04 -4.43
CA VAL A 130 0.23 -1.59 -4.68
C VAL A 130 0.63 -0.49 -3.69
N SER A 131 1.71 -0.75 -2.98
CA SER A 131 2.33 0.20 -2.06
C SER A 131 3.82 -0.11 -1.91
N SER A 132 4.54 0.67 -1.10
CA SER A 132 5.92 0.34 -0.74
C SER A 132 5.96 -0.80 0.26
N ASP A 133 7.01 -1.61 0.20
CA ASP A 133 7.22 -2.76 1.08
C ASP A 133 7.15 -2.38 2.58
N PHE A 134 7.84 -1.32 3.01
CA PHE A 134 7.78 -0.84 4.40
C PHE A 134 6.40 -0.34 4.85
N HIS A 135 5.48 -0.02 3.93
CA HIS A 135 4.11 0.39 4.23
C HIS A 135 3.10 -0.75 4.10
N MET A 136 3.49 -1.86 3.48
CA MET A 136 2.55 -2.92 3.07
C MET A 136 1.87 -3.61 4.24
N LYS A 137 2.58 -3.82 5.37
CA LYS A 137 1.94 -4.42 6.57
C LYS A 137 0.77 -3.60 7.07
N ARG A 138 0.89 -2.27 7.08
CA ARG A 138 -0.22 -1.40 7.47
C ARG A 138 -1.36 -1.45 6.46
N CYS A 139 -1.05 -1.53 5.16
CA CYS A 139 -2.08 -1.73 4.13
C CYS A 139 -2.85 -3.04 4.37
N GLU A 140 -2.14 -4.16 4.59
CA GLU A 140 -2.75 -5.46 4.89
C GLU A 140 -3.70 -5.39 6.09
N LEU A 141 -3.23 -4.91 7.23
CA LEU A 141 -4.04 -4.82 8.45
C LEU A 141 -5.21 -3.82 8.32
N THR A 142 -5.07 -2.80 7.46
CA THR A 142 -6.18 -1.89 7.14
C THR A 142 -7.20 -2.59 6.24
N VAL A 143 -6.77 -3.27 5.18
CA VAL A 143 -7.64 -4.07 4.29
C VAL A 143 -8.48 -5.04 5.11
N GLU A 144 -7.83 -5.86 5.95
CA GLU A 144 -8.51 -6.84 6.81
C GLU A 144 -9.51 -6.20 7.79
N LYS A 145 -9.32 -4.93 8.13
CA LYS A 145 -10.22 -4.20 9.04
C LYS A 145 -11.43 -3.60 8.34
N VAL A 146 -11.27 -3.10 7.11
CA VAL A 146 -12.28 -2.21 6.51
C VAL A 146 -12.90 -2.73 5.23
N LEU A 147 -12.29 -3.72 4.58
CA LEU A 147 -12.78 -4.26 3.33
C LEU A 147 -13.43 -5.65 3.51
N PRO A 148 -14.31 -6.07 2.58
CA PRO A 148 -15.05 -7.33 2.74
C PRO A 148 -14.14 -8.57 2.69
N ASN A 149 -14.30 -9.49 3.63
CA ASN A 149 -13.55 -10.77 3.68
C ASN A 149 -13.84 -11.72 2.50
N ARG A 150 -14.92 -11.49 1.75
CA ARG A 150 -15.26 -12.27 0.55
C ARG A 150 -14.39 -11.94 -0.68
N VAL A 151 -13.66 -10.82 -0.63
CA VAL A 151 -12.73 -10.38 -1.67
C VAL A 151 -11.34 -10.86 -1.28
N GLU A 152 -10.61 -11.41 -2.25
CA GLU A 152 -9.21 -11.77 -2.07
C GLU A 152 -8.31 -10.55 -2.34
N TYR A 153 -7.18 -10.48 -1.65
CA TYR A 153 -6.26 -9.36 -1.78
C TYR A 153 -4.83 -9.86 -1.99
N SER A 154 -4.18 -9.36 -3.05
CA SER A 154 -2.76 -9.56 -3.31
C SER A 154 -1.99 -8.30 -2.95
N TYR A 155 -0.93 -8.43 -2.16
CA TYR A 155 -0.13 -7.31 -1.66
C TYR A 155 1.13 -7.18 -2.48
N CYS A 156 1.09 -6.27 -3.45
CA CYS A 156 2.06 -6.11 -4.50
C CYS A 156 3.01 -4.94 -4.19
N CYS A 157 4.28 -5.23 -3.96
CA CYS A 157 5.30 -4.19 -3.79
C CYS A 157 6.55 -4.53 -4.59
N ASN A 158 7.18 -3.50 -5.14
CA ASN A 158 8.55 -3.62 -5.58
C ASN A 158 9.44 -3.56 -4.35
N SER A 159 10.49 -4.38 -4.28
CA SER A 159 11.49 -4.27 -3.23
C SER A 159 12.21 -2.94 -3.37
N SER A 160 11.78 -1.95 -2.59
CA SER A 160 12.31 -0.58 -2.65
C SER A 160 13.70 -0.46 -2.01
N PHE A 161 14.16 -1.53 -1.34
CA PHE A 161 15.40 -1.55 -0.62
C PHE A 161 16.33 -2.61 -1.21
N SER A 162 17.09 -2.23 -2.27
CA SER A 162 18.27 -3.00 -2.62
C SER A 162 19.37 -2.66 -1.60
N LYS A 163 20.02 -3.70 -1.07
CA LYS A 163 21.12 -3.57 -0.12
C LYS A 163 22.39 -2.90 -0.71
N ASP A 164 22.31 -2.39 -1.94
CA ASP A 164 23.48 -1.95 -2.72
C ASP A 164 23.82 -0.46 -2.58
N ASN A 165 23.06 0.33 -1.82
CA ASN A 165 23.33 1.76 -1.58
C ASN A 165 23.71 2.01 -0.12
N GLN A 166 24.97 1.72 0.26
CA GLN A 166 25.39 1.53 1.65
C GLN A 166 25.67 2.77 2.50
N ASP A 167 25.87 4.00 2.00
CA ASP A 167 26.55 4.98 2.86
C ASP A 167 25.70 6.04 3.60
N ASN A 168 24.43 6.23 3.25
CA ASN A 168 23.50 7.12 4.01
C ASN A 168 22.03 6.63 3.97
N GLU A 169 21.75 5.59 3.24
CA GLU A 169 20.42 5.07 3.00
C GLU A 169 19.98 4.11 4.11
N GLU A 170 20.92 3.36 4.70
CA GLU A 170 20.64 2.39 5.77
C GLU A 170 20.05 3.08 7.01
N LEU A 171 20.66 4.14 7.51
CA LEU A 171 20.11 4.95 8.62
C LEU A 171 18.76 5.60 8.29
N ARG A 172 18.51 5.94 7.01
CA ARG A 172 17.22 6.49 6.55
C ARG A 172 16.17 5.42 6.43
N ILE A 173 16.57 4.18 6.10
CA ILE A 173 15.70 3.01 6.01
C ILE A 173 15.25 2.62 7.41
N ASP A 174 16.18 2.43 8.35
CA ASP A 174 15.86 2.08 9.73
C ASP A 174 14.93 3.09 10.38
N ARG A 175 15.14 4.39 10.15
CA ARG A 175 14.23 5.43 10.62
C ARG A 175 12.82 5.29 10.04
N LYS A 176 12.67 4.94 8.76
CA LYS A 176 11.36 4.72 8.13
C LYS A 176 10.68 3.47 8.70
N VAL A 177 11.44 2.40 8.85
CA VAL A 177 10.95 1.12 9.40
C VAL A 177 10.50 1.32 10.85
N ASN A 178 11.31 1.93 11.69
CA ASN A 178 10.96 2.23 13.08
C ASN A 178 9.71 3.12 13.20
N ASN A 179 9.63 4.17 12.39
CA ASN A 179 8.44 5.03 12.37
C ASN A 179 7.18 4.28 11.93
N GLU A 180 7.31 3.36 10.97
CA GLU A 180 6.17 2.57 10.52
C GLU A 180 5.78 1.51 11.55
N ALA A 181 6.73 0.87 12.23
CA ALA A 181 6.47 -0.04 13.35
C ALA A 181 5.71 0.66 14.48
N LYS A 182 6.15 1.86 14.89
CA LYS A 182 5.43 2.69 15.88
C LYS A 182 4.00 3.01 15.42
N ARG A 183 3.80 3.35 14.14
CA ARG A 183 2.44 3.57 13.57
C ARG A 183 1.57 2.31 13.61
N LEU A 184 2.13 1.13 13.31
CA LEU A 184 1.39 -0.13 13.40
C LEU A 184 0.85 -0.35 14.81
N ILE A 185 1.68 -0.18 15.83
CA ILE A 185 1.28 -0.32 17.23
C ILE A 185 0.22 0.71 17.61
N LYS A 186 0.49 1.98 17.34
CA LYS A 186 -0.45 3.09 17.63
C LYS A 186 -1.81 2.86 16.99
N TYR A 187 -1.84 2.48 15.71
CA TYR A 187 -3.10 2.30 14.97
C TYR A 187 -3.84 1.03 15.40
N ALA A 188 -3.13 -0.02 15.82
CA ALA A 188 -3.75 -1.19 16.43
C ALA A 188 -4.38 -0.84 17.78
N LYS A 189 -3.71 -0.08 18.65
CA LYS A 189 -4.25 0.42 19.92
C LYS A 189 -5.48 1.31 19.72
N LEU A 190 -5.47 2.18 18.71
CA LEU A 190 -6.60 3.03 18.32
C LEU A 190 -7.71 2.30 17.55
N ASN A 191 -7.56 1.01 17.30
CA ASN A 191 -8.50 0.19 16.54
C ASN A 191 -8.72 0.68 15.08
N TYR A 192 -7.74 1.35 14.49
CA TYR A 192 -7.78 1.80 13.09
C TYR A 192 -7.40 0.70 12.11
N ILE A 193 -6.59 -0.26 12.54
CA ILE A 193 -6.18 -1.46 11.80
C ILE A 193 -6.50 -2.70 12.63
N ASN A 194 -6.46 -3.88 11.98
CA ASN A 194 -6.57 -5.14 12.71
C ASN A 194 -5.38 -5.33 13.65
N ASN A 195 -5.66 -5.96 14.79
CA ASN A 195 -4.61 -6.44 15.67
C ASN A 195 -4.10 -7.78 15.15
N CYS A 196 -2.80 -8.01 15.22
CA CYS A 196 -2.20 -9.28 14.81
C CYS A 196 -1.20 -9.79 15.84
N GLU A 197 -0.94 -11.09 15.78
CA GLU A 197 0.10 -11.71 16.59
C GLU A 197 1.48 -11.27 16.12
N VAL A 198 2.35 -11.01 17.09
CA VAL A 198 3.75 -10.66 16.89
C VAL A 198 4.59 -11.92 17.06
N LYS A 199 5.12 -12.42 15.96
CA LYS A 199 6.06 -13.55 15.98
C LYS A 199 7.42 -13.05 16.48
N ARG A 200 7.86 -13.53 17.64
CA ARG A 200 9.26 -13.37 18.05
C ARG A 200 10.08 -14.44 17.32
N TRP A 201 10.98 -14.01 16.49
CA TRP A 201 12.02 -14.91 16.00
C TRP A 201 13.00 -15.15 17.15
N ARG A 202 13.23 -16.41 17.44
CA ARG A 202 14.26 -16.85 18.41
C ARG A 202 15.61 -16.88 17.73
#